data_46c2f88ba3ea6317ae02ee018eabddfe
#
_entry.id   46c2f88ba3ea6317ae02ee018eabddfe
#
_cell.length_a   1.000
_cell.length_b   1.000
_cell.length_c   1.000
_cell.angle_alpha   90.00
_cell.angle_beta   90.00
_cell.angle_gamma   90.00
#
_symmetry.space_group_name_H-M   'P 1'
#
loop_
_entity.id
_entity.type
_entity.pdbx_description
1 polymer ?
#
loop_
_entity_poly.entity_id
_entity_poly.type
_entity_poly.pdbx_seq_one_letter_code
_entity_poly.pdbx_strand_id
1 'polypeptide(L)'
;MVLVNRPSAKLQTYTLRPDDPQVVSFGARIYAQQCAACHGVRGEGQSDWRERGTDGLLPAPPHDPSGHTWHHPDSQLFAITKFGLAKLIEQPDYKTAMPIYDRVLSDHEIVAVLSWIKAQWPPDVRTRHDEINEAARKSGM
;
A
#
# COMPACT_ATOMS: atom_id res chain seq x y z
N MET A 1 -5.04 -30.24 -16.32
CA MET A 1 -4.52 -29.71 -16.00
C MET A 1 -3.85 -28.96 -15.90
N VAL A 2 -3.74 -28.61 -15.84
CA VAL A 2 -2.97 -28.02 -15.92
C VAL A 2 -2.27 -27.21 -15.31
N LEU A 3 -1.59 -27.03 -15.24
CA LEU A 3 -0.92 -26.29 -14.81
C LEU A 3 -0.47 -25.40 -14.99
N VAL A 4 -0.65 -25.37 -15.09
CA VAL A 4 -0.35 -24.60 -15.43
C VAL A 4 0.50 -23.72 -15.49
N ASN A 5 0.71 -23.38 -16.07
CA ASN A 5 1.57 -22.40 -16.45
C ASN A 5 1.31 -21.12 -15.85
N ARG A 6 1.40 -21.12 -14.56
CA ARG A 6 1.25 -19.95 -13.86
C ARG A 6 2.51 -19.21 -13.83
N PRO A 7 2.54 -17.88 -13.96
CA PRO A 7 3.73 -17.10 -13.69
C PRO A 7 4.18 -17.37 -12.28
N SER A 8 5.46 -17.34 -12.05
CA SER A 8 5.94 -17.43 -10.69
C SER A 8 5.46 -16.22 -9.90
N ALA A 9 5.36 -16.37 -8.58
CA ALA A 9 4.86 -15.30 -7.74
C ALA A 9 5.64 -14.00 -7.91
N LYS A 10 6.94 -14.08 -8.14
CA LYS A 10 7.75 -12.88 -8.30
C LYS A 10 7.50 -12.16 -9.62
N LEU A 11 6.91 -12.83 -10.59
CA LEU A 11 6.58 -12.22 -11.87
C LEU A 11 5.16 -11.68 -11.91
N GLN A 12 4.37 -12.00 -10.90
CA GLN A 12 3.02 -11.46 -10.85
C GLN A 12 3.07 -10.01 -10.47
N THR A 13 2.37 -9.21 -11.22
CA THR A 13 2.25 -7.81 -10.91
C THR A 13 0.96 -7.62 -10.15
N TYR A 14 1.08 -7.07 -8.96
CA TYR A 14 -0.10 -6.71 -8.19
C TYR A 14 -0.50 -5.30 -8.57
N THR A 15 -1.12 -5.21 -9.73
CA THR A 15 -1.52 -3.93 -10.30
C THR A 15 -2.77 -3.43 -9.61
N LEU A 16 -2.71 -2.19 -9.12
CA LEU A 16 -3.87 -1.57 -8.52
C LEU A 16 -4.91 -1.24 -9.58
N ARG A 17 -6.16 -1.25 -9.17
CA ARG A 17 -7.31 -1.04 -10.07
C ARG A 17 -8.21 0.07 -9.53
N PRO A 18 -7.75 1.31 -9.54
CA PRO A 18 -8.52 2.42 -8.97
C PRO A 18 -9.77 2.77 -9.78
N ASP A 19 -9.88 2.27 -11.00
CA ASP A 19 -11.03 2.56 -11.86
C ASP A 19 -12.07 1.43 -11.87
N ASP A 20 -11.83 0.35 -11.11
CA ASP A 20 -12.78 -0.75 -11.02
C ASP A 20 -13.69 -0.50 -9.80
N PRO A 21 -14.97 -0.18 -10.02
CA PRO A 21 -15.86 0.18 -8.90
C PRO A 21 -16.02 -0.93 -7.87
N GLN A 22 -16.00 -2.18 -8.29
CA GLN A 22 -16.16 -3.29 -7.35
C GLN A 22 -14.93 -3.46 -6.48
N VAL A 23 -13.75 -3.37 -7.08
CA VAL A 23 -12.49 -3.45 -6.33
C VAL A 23 -12.40 -2.29 -5.34
N VAL A 24 -12.70 -1.08 -5.80
CA VAL A 24 -12.62 0.12 -4.96
C VAL A 24 -13.62 0.03 -3.81
N SER A 25 -14.84 -0.40 -4.07
CA SER A 25 -15.85 -0.55 -3.04
C SER A 25 -15.44 -1.56 -1.98
N PHE A 26 -14.89 -2.69 -2.41
CA PHE A 26 -14.36 -3.69 -1.48
C PHE A 26 -13.21 -3.11 -0.66
N GLY A 27 -12.30 -2.41 -1.33
CA GLY A 27 -11.18 -1.76 -0.66
C GLY A 27 -11.60 -0.74 0.37
N ALA A 28 -12.67 0.00 0.10
CA ALA A 28 -13.19 0.98 1.05
C ALA A 28 -13.58 0.31 2.38
N ARG A 29 -14.23 -0.84 2.29
CA ARG A 29 -14.63 -1.57 3.50
C ARG A 29 -13.42 -2.07 4.29
N ILE A 30 -12.42 -2.58 3.56
CA ILE A 30 -11.20 -3.05 4.22
C ILE A 30 -10.46 -1.89 4.87
N TYR A 31 -10.37 -0.77 4.17
CA TYR A 31 -9.71 0.41 4.73
C TYR A 31 -10.37 0.86 6.02
N ALA A 32 -11.69 0.93 6.03
CA ALA A 32 -12.42 1.33 7.23
C ALA A 32 -12.16 0.39 8.41
N GLN A 33 -12.01 -0.90 8.14
CA GLN A 33 -11.83 -1.89 9.18
C GLN A 33 -10.39 -2.01 9.68
N GLN A 34 -9.42 -1.85 8.77
CA GLN A 34 -8.04 -2.22 9.07
C GLN A 34 -7.07 -1.04 9.09
N CYS A 35 -7.41 0.06 8.50
CA CYS A 35 -6.42 1.12 8.25
C CYS A 35 -6.83 2.47 8.85
N ALA A 36 -8.11 2.77 8.82
CA ALA A 36 -8.60 4.11 9.15
C ALA A 36 -8.31 4.52 10.59
N ALA A 37 -8.28 3.55 11.50
CA ALA A 37 -8.05 3.87 12.92
C ALA A 37 -6.73 4.61 13.13
N CYS A 38 -5.72 4.29 12.31
CA CYS A 38 -4.41 4.94 12.43
C CYS A 38 -4.19 5.96 11.32
N HIS A 39 -4.54 5.62 10.08
CA HIS A 39 -4.23 6.48 8.92
C HIS A 39 -5.30 7.55 8.65
N GLY A 40 -6.40 7.50 9.39
CA GLY A 40 -7.49 8.47 9.23
C GLY A 40 -8.53 8.01 8.23
N VAL A 41 -9.76 8.49 8.42
CA VAL A 41 -10.90 8.09 7.57
C VAL A 41 -10.67 8.50 6.11
N ARG A 42 -9.98 9.62 5.89
CA ARG A 42 -9.68 10.12 4.55
C ARG A 42 -8.21 9.93 4.18
N GLY A 43 -7.48 9.11 4.92
CA GLY A 43 -6.07 8.93 4.68
C GLY A 43 -5.22 10.12 5.10
N GLU A 44 -5.72 10.94 6.01
CA GLU A 44 -5.02 12.16 6.41
C GLU A 44 -3.83 11.92 7.33
N GLY A 45 -3.75 10.71 7.93
CA GLY A 45 -2.67 10.38 8.83
C GLY A 45 -2.79 11.05 10.19
N GLN A 46 -1.75 10.91 10.98
CA GLN A 46 -1.69 11.50 12.33
C GLN A 46 -0.81 12.73 12.33
N SER A 47 -0.98 13.58 13.35
CA SER A 47 -0.17 14.79 13.48
C SER A 47 1.30 14.43 13.69
N ASP A 48 2.17 15.29 13.17
CA ASP A 48 3.63 15.16 13.35
C ASP A 48 4.15 13.79 12.91
N TRP A 49 3.59 13.26 11.84
CA TRP A 49 3.91 11.90 11.42
C TRP A 49 5.36 11.71 10.97
N ARG A 50 6.09 12.80 10.74
CA ARG A 50 7.49 12.71 10.37
C ARG A 50 8.43 12.59 11.56
N GLU A 51 7.90 12.72 12.79
CA GLU A 51 8.71 12.71 14.00
C GLU A 51 8.31 11.55 14.89
N ARG A 52 9.32 10.83 15.41
CA ARG A 52 9.04 9.74 16.32
C ARG A 52 8.49 10.28 17.64
N GLY A 53 7.48 9.59 18.16
CA GLY A 53 6.93 9.93 19.46
C GLY A 53 7.82 9.47 20.59
N THR A 54 7.35 9.71 21.81
CA THR A 54 8.11 9.33 23.02
C THR A 54 8.27 7.81 23.15
N ASP A 55 7.38 7.04 22.50
CA ASP A 55 7.48 5.58 22.46
C ASP A 55 8.45 5.07 21.40
N GLY A 56 9.08 5.97 20.64
CA GLY A 56 10.03 5.62 19.60
C GLY A 56 9.38 5.24 18.28
N LEU A 57 8.06 5.33 18.18
CA LEU A 57 7.33 4.97 16.98
C LEU A 57 6.96 6.21 16.18
N LEU A 58 6.94 6.07 14.84
CA LEU A 58 6.42 7.11 13.98
C LEU A 58 4.90 7.03 13.98
N PRO A 59 4.19 8.17 14.07
CA PRO A 59 2.75 8.14 13.87
C PRO A 59 2.41 7.69 12.46
N ALA A 60 1.17 7.28 12.24
CA ALA A 60 0.74 6.80 10.93
C ALA A 60 0.81 7.93 9.90
N PRO A 61 1.53 7.72 8.78
CA PRO A 61 1.63 8.74 7.75
C PRO A 61 0.35 8.85 6.95
N PRO A 62 0.15 10.00 6.27
CA PRO A 62 -0.99 10.13 5.38
C PRO A 62 -0.89 9.21 4.17
N HIS A 63 -2.04 8.76 3.69
CA HIS A 63 -2.15 8.08 2.40
C HIS A 63 -2.71 9.03 1.34
N ASP A 64 -3.03 10.27 1.72
CA ASP A 64 -3.45 11.29 0.77
C ASP A 64 -2.21 11.90 0.10
N PRO A 65 -2.38 12.84 -0.84
CA PRO A 65 -1.22 13.38 -1.57
C PRO A 65 -0.19 14.09 -0.70
N SER A 66 -0.52 14.46 0.53
CA SER A 66 0.44 15.12 1.42
C SER A 66 1.47 14.15 1.98
N GLY A 67 1.19 12.84 1.91
CA GLY A 67 2.14 11.83 2.35
C GLY A 67 2.97 11.30 1.21
N HIS A 68 3.59 10.14 1.42
CA HIS A 68 4.54 9.55 0.48
C HIS A 68 4.04 8.27 -0.18
N THR A 69 2.79 7.89 0.04
CA THR A 69 2.26 6.65 -0.52
C THR A 69 2.42 6.61 -2.04
N TRP A 70 2.06 7.69 -2.71
CA TRP A 70 2.09 7.75 -4.18
C TRP A 70 3.52 7.75 -4.75
N HIS A 71 4.54 7.92 -3.90
CA HIS A 71 5.94 7.85 -4.35
C HIS A 71 6.42 6.42 -4.56
N HIS A 72 5.66 5.43 -4.12
CA HIS A 72 6.07 4.03 -4.20
C HIS A 72 5.26 3.29 -5.25
N PRO A 73 5.91 2.45 -6.07
CA PRO A 73 5.17 1.66 -7.05
C PRO A 73 4.29 0.60 -6.37
N ASP A 74 3.34 0.08 -7.13
CA ASP A 74 2.39 -0.91 -6.65
C ASP A 74 3.06 -2.06 -5.91
N SER A 75 4.15 -2.59 -6.47
CA SER A 75 4.83 -3.74 -5.88
C SER A 75 5.38 -3.45 -4.49
N GLN A 76 5.90 -2.25 -4.28
CA GLN A 76 6.41 -1.86 -2.97
C GLN A 76 5.28 -1.62 -1.98
N LEU A 77 4.21 -0.96 -2.41
CA LEU A 77 3.06 -0.75 -1.55
C LEU A 77 2.48 -2.09 -1.10
N PHE A 78 2.38 -3.03 -2.02
CA PHE A 78 1.90 -4.35 -1.71
C PHE A 78 2.81 -5.05 -0.69
N ALA A 79 4.12 -5.01 -0.93
CA ALA A 79 5.08 -5.68 -0.06
C ALA A 79 5.11 -5.06 1.34
N ILE A 80 5.05 -3.74 1.43
CA ILE A 80 5.03 -3.06 2.73
C ILE A 80 3.81 -3.48 3.53
N THR A 81 2.65 -3.55 2.88
CA THR A 81 1.41 -3.93 3.55
C THR A 81 1.44 -5.39 3.98
N LYS A 82 1.88 -6.27 3.11
CA LYS A 82 1.84 -7.69 3.38
C LYS A 82 2.93 -8.14 4.35
N PHE A 83 4.15 -7.68 4.15
CA PHE A 83 5.31 -8.19 4.88
C PHE A 83 5.88 -7.20 5.89
N GLY A 84 5.49 -5.95 5.83
CA GLY A 84 5.99 -4.93 6.74
C GLY A 84 7.23 -4.23 6.21
N LEU A 85 7.40 -2.97 6.62
CA LEU A 85 8.52 -2.16 6.18
C LEU A 85 9.86 -2.71 6.69
N ALA A 86 9.88 -3.23 7.92
CA ALA A 86 11.11 -3.78 8.50
C ALA A 86 11.70 -4.87 7.62
N LYS A 87 10.86 -5.75 7.07
CA LYS A 87 11.34 -6.82 6.21
C LYS A 87 11.80 -6.28 4.87
N LEU A 88 11.06 -5.32 4.31
CA LEU A 88 11.40 -4.76 3.01
C LEU A 88 12.76 -4.08 3.02
N ILE A 89 13.08 -3.32 4.08
CA ILE A 89 14.36 -2.64 4.19
C ILE A 89 15.44 -3.48 4.89
N GLU A 90 15.11 -4.74 5.23
CA GLU A 90 16.03 -5.67 5.85
C GLU A 90 16.61 -5.15 7.17
N GLN A 91 15.76 -4.51 7.96
CA GLN A 91 16.14 -4.02 9.28
C GLN A 91 15.14 -4.57 10.29
N PRO A 92 15.39 -5.76 10.84
CA PRO A 92 14.40 -6.41 11.72
C PRO A 92 14.11 -5.62 12.99
N ASP A 93 15.01 -4.76 13.39
CA ASP A 93 14.81 -3.93 14.59
C ASP A 93 14.12 -2.61 14.31
N TYR A 94 13.70 -2.37 13.06
CA TYR A 94 12.99 -1.15 12.71
C TYR A 94 11.67 -1.07 13.48
N LYS A 95 11.49 0.02 14.21
CA LYS A 95 10.31 0.18 15.07
C LYS A 95 9.13 0.72 14.30
N THR A 96 8.05 -0.03 14.31
CA THR A 96 6.81 0.38 13.66
C THR A 96 5.63 -0.20 14.41
N ALA A 97 4.54 0.55 14.48
CA ALA A 97 3.30 0.09 15.07
C ALA A 97 2.36 -0.51 14.02
N MET A 98 2.70 -0.38 12.73
CA MET A 98 1.84 -0.91 11.68
C MET A 98 1.87 -2.43 11.68
N PRO A 99 0.70 -3.10 11.72
CA PRO A 99 0.68 -4.56 11.66
C PRO A 99 1.16 -5.10 10.32
N ILE A 100 1.58 -6.35 10.32
CA ILE A 100 1.88 -7.10 9.11
C ILE A 100 0.61 -7.83 8.73
N TYR A 101 0.19 -7.69 7.47
CA TYR A 101 -1.12 -8.20 7.06
C TYR A 101 -1.07 -9.54 6.31
N ASP A 102 0.08 -10.21 6.31
CA ASP A 102 0.26 -11.46 5.57
C ASP A 102 -0.80 -12.51 5.91
N ARG A 103 -1.19 -12.60 7.18
CA ARG A 103 -2.17 -13.60 7.60
C ARG A 103 -3.52 -12.98 7.98
N VAL A 104 -3.67 -11.70 7.73
CA VAL A 104 -4.90 -10.96 8.07
C VAL A 104 -5.70 -10.69 6.81
N LEU A 105 -5.02 -10.32 5.73
CA LEU A 105 -5.65 -9.99 4.46
C LEU A 105 -5.09 -10.89 3.36
N SER A 106 -5.97 -11.29 2.44
CA SER A 106 -5.53 -11.98 1.24
C SER A 106 -4.84 -10.99 0.31
N ASP A 107 -4.12 -11.52 -0.68
CA ASP A 107 -3.49 -10.67 -1.69
C ASP A 107 -4.54 -9.83 -2.42
N HIS A 108 -5.68 -10.42 -2.73
CA HIS A 108 -6.77 -9.70 -3.38
C HIS A 108 -7.29 -8.56 -2.50
N GLU A 109 -7.40 -8.79 -1.20
CA GLU A 109 -7.84 -7.76 -0.28
C GLU A 109 -6.82 -6.62 -0.18
N ILE A 110 -5.54 -6.96 -0.19
CA ILE A 110 -4.48 -5.94 -0.15
C ILE A 110 -4.54 -5.08 -1.42
N VAL A 111 -4.67 -5.71 -2.59
CA VAL A 111 -4.81 -4.97 -3.84
C VAL A 111 -6.05 -4.08 -3.79
N ALA A 112 -7.15 -4.57 -3.23
CA ALA A 112 -8.38 -3.80 -3.17
C ALA A 112 -8.23 -2.55 -2.28
N VAL A 113 -7.64 -2.70 -1.10
CA VAL A 113 -7.51 -1.55 -0.19
C VAL A 113 -6.55 -0.51 -0.77
N LEU A 114 -5.46 -0.94 -1.39
CA LEU A 114 -4.52 -0.01 -2.02
C LEU A 114 -5.17 0.65 -3.23
N SER A 115 -6.02 -0.06 -3.96
CA SER A 115 -6.75 0.52 -5.08
C SER A 115 -7.71 1.61 -4.63
N TRP A 116 -8.40 1.40 -3.51
CA TRP A 116 -9.26 2.43 -2.93
C TRP A 116 -8.43 3.67 -2.56
N ILE A 117 -7.27 3.46 -1.94
CA ILE A 117 -6.40 4.59 -1.58
C ILE A 117 -6.04 5.39 -2.83
N LYS A 118 -5.57 4.72 -3.87
CA LYS A 118 -5.20 5.40 -5.11
C LYS A 118 -6.39 6.12 -5.75
N ALA A 119 -7.58 5.55 -5.63
CA ALA A 119 -8.78 6.14 -6.21
C ALA A 119 -9.12 7.50 -5.58
N GLN A 120 -8.61 7.78 -4.36
CA GLN A 120 -8.87 9.04 -3.69
C GLN A 120 -7.95 10.16 -4.15
N TRP A 121 -6.87 9.84 -4.88
CA TRP A 121 -5.90 10.84 -5.29
C TRP A 121 -6.42 11.65 -6.48
N PRO A 122 -6.03 12.94 -6.58
CA PRO A 122 -6.35 13.73 -7.77
C PRO A 122 -5.74 13.13 -9.03
N PRO A 123 -6.30 13.42 -10.21
CA PRO A 123 -5.81 12.82 -11.46
C PRO A 123 -4.32 13.01 -11.72
N ASP A 124 -3.77 14.18 -11.39
CA ASP A 124 -2.34 14.42 -11.62
C ASP A 124 -1.46 13.56 -10.73
N VAL A 125 -1.88 13.32 -9.49
CA VAL A 125 -1.13 12.46 -8.58
C VAL A 125 -1.22 11.01 -9.04
N ARG A 126 -2.40 10.58 -9.50
CA ARG A 126 -2.57 9.24 -10.04
C ARG A 126 -1.68 9.03 -11.27
N THR A 127 -1.59 10.03 -12.13
CA THR A 127 -0.75 9.96 -13.31
C THR A 127 0.73 9.84 -12.93
N ARG A 128 1.17 10.61 -11.95
CA ARG A 128 2.55 10.47 -11.45
C ARG A 128 2.83 9.11 -10.90
N HIS A 129 1.87 8.54 -10.18
CA HIS A 129 2.01 7.20 -9.65
C HIS A 129 2.09 6.17 -10.78
N ASP A 130 1.30 6.35 -11.84
CA ASP A 130 1.36 5.48 -13.01
C ASP A 130 2.74 5.53 -13.67
N GLU A 131 3.35 6.72 -13.72
CA GLU A 131 4.70 6.88 -14.25
C GLU A 131 5.74 6.18 -13.38
N ILE A 132 5.57 6.25 -12.08
CA ILE A 132 6.46 5.54 -11.15
C ILE A 132 6.34 4.03 -11.36
N ASN A 133 5.12 3.53 -11.54
CA ASN A 133 4.90 2.12 -11.85
C ASN A 133 5.58 1.70 -13.14
N GLU A 134 5.50 2.55 -14.16
CA GLU A 134 6.12 2.25 -15.44
C GLU A 134 7.65 2.19 -15.31
N ALA A 135 8.23 3.16 -14.61
CA ALA A 135 9.65 3.16 -14.37
C ALA A 135 10.09 1.92 -13.58
N ALA A 136 9.30 1.51 -12.60
CA ALA A 136 9.60 0.32 -11.81
C ALA A 136 9.59 -0.93 -12.68
N ARG A 137 8.61 -1.05 -13.57
CA ARG A 137 8.54 -2.20 -14.49
C ARG A 137 9.76 -2.26 -15.39
N LYS A 138 10.21 -1.11 -15.88
CA LYS A 138 11.37 -1.05 -16.77
C LYS A 138 12.66 -1.41 -16.05
N SER A 139 12.73 -1.16 -14.76
CA SER A 139 13.92 -1.51 -13.97
C SER A 139 13.85 -2.91 -13.38
N GLY A 140 12.81 -3.68 -13.70
CA GLY A 140 12.70 -5.05 -13.26
C GLY A 140 12.12 -5.22 -11.87
N MET A 141 11.47 -4.20 -11.36
CA MET A 141 10.85 -4.28 -10.04
C MET A 141 9.46 -4.87 -10.06
#